data_d7b41bc71d2d40b5f3c11a261b82135c
#
_entry.id   d7b41bc71d2d40b5f3c11a261b82135c
#
_cell.length_a   1.000
_cell.length_b   1.000
_cell.length_c   1.000
_cell.angle_alpha   90.00
_cell.angle_beta   90.00
_cell.angle_gamma   90.00
#
_symmetry.space_group_name_H-M   'P 1'
#
loop_
_entity.id
_entity.type
_entity.pdbx_description
1 polymer ?
#
loop_
_entity_poly.entity_id
_entity_poly.type
_entity_poly.pdbx_seq_one_letter_code
_entity_poly.pdbx_strand_id
1 'polypeptide(L)'
;MSIFSLDFAQSLETQEKQSESKLRQSLVYKPDDFEVWLELIKEVEKYSSPEKNKSIYQEFLEEFPQYYPVWRKLAEAYNALEDYEMVACTYEEGLKYLPVSVDLWLHYCIWKASRGPQEEARSLYQKAVAACGKVYNSSVLWDKYLDFEKSLKNYQNMEMVFSALMTFPTNKLYEYYTRFKNFLDQFGREILDYQTPEEYDQARKLKLEEIISNYEKAVIENNKRKPFEQSIKRSNFNPKPVDQEQLVNWRKYCEFEENEGEDLRIKLLYERCIVALCYYDEFWIRYARYLEKTQGVETAREVYQRGNKHFLFRKPYLFVSQGYFEELHGNTEEAKKLYKHVYEKVAPGLLNAVLKHINLERRNSNFTEVENLYQKALEVAENEGKPETIALIASHYGRFYQNIMKNPNKAIEVFESALEKAPGEKSLYLILVNAYKNSDRTQEITNVYEKAIWSTELPQRAKVEFWVGYIDFVRSTCEDKEKLREAEENFRLNFHHEDLLIEEFKKASGIKRMQRSASYEYPEPIKQQQLI
;
A
#
# COMPACT_ATOMS: atom_id res chain seq x y z
N MET A 1 1.37 -20.01 58.10
CA MET A 1 1.34 -20.17 56.64
C MET A 1 2.15 -21.41 56.29
N SER A 2 1.52 -22.42 55.74
CA SER A 2 2.09 -23.75 55.57
C SER A 2 3.13 -23.78 54.45
N ILE A 3 4.17 -24.58 54.61
CA ILE A 3 5.24 -24.88 53.63
C ILE A 3 4.63 -25.24 52.22
N PHE A 4 3.47 -25.88 52.21
CA PHE A 4 2.72 -26.19 50.98
C PHE A 4 2.28 -24.96 50.15
N SER A 5 2.08 -23.81 50.75
CA SER A 5 1.72 -22.58 50.02
C SER A 5 2.94 -21.88 49.39
N LEU A 6 4.14 -22.07 49.96
CA LEU A 6 5.39 -21.56 49.40
C LEU A 6 5.87 -22.40 48.22
N ASP A 7 5.82 -23.74 48.30
CA ASP A 7 6.20 -24.62 47.22
C ASP A 7 5.26 -24.51 46.00
N PHE A 8 3.97 -24.30 46.24
CA PHE A 8 2.99 -24.06 45.18
C PHE A 8 3.23 -22.70 44.50
N ALA A 9 3.52 -21.63 45.25
CA ALA A 9 3.84 -20.33 44.70
C ALA A 9 5.14 -20.36 43.89
N GLN A 10 6.18 -21.07 44.35
CA GLN A 10 7.46 -21.24 43.63
C GLN A 10 7.29 -22.09 42.36
N SER A 11 6.43 -23.12 42.39
CA SER A 11 6.15 -23.91 41.18
C SER A 11 5.36 -23.12 40.13
N LEU A 12 4.46 -22.25 40.54
CA LEU A 12 3.75 -21.33 39.64
C LEU A 12 4.72 -20.31 39.00
N GLU A 13 5.55 -19.63 39.78
CA GLU A 13 6.58 -18.70 39.26
C GLU A 13 7.55 -19.35 38.25
N THR A 14 7.92 -20.62 38.45
CA THR A 14 8.76 -21.37 37.52
C THR A 14 8.04 -21.74 36.22
N GLN A 15 6.76 -22.12 36.26
CA GLN A 15 5.95 -22.39 35.08
C GLN A 15 5.70 -21.11 34.26
N GLU A 16 5.44 -19.99 34.92
CA GLU A 16 5.23 -18.68 34.30
C GLU A 16 6.47 -18.19 33.57
N LYS A 17 7.65 -18.25 34.22
CA LYS A 17 8.93 -17.91 33.58
C LYS A 17 9.25 -18.80 32.39
N GLN A 18 8.84 -20.08 32.43
CA GLN A 18 8.99 -21.00 31.28
C GLN A 18 8.04 -20.68 30.14
N SER A 19 6.80 -20.28 30.42
CA SER A 19 5.83 -19.87 29.39
C SER A 19 6.26 -18.59 28.70
N GLU A 20 6.63 -17.56 29.46
CA GLU A 20 7.17 -16.30 28.91
C GLU A 20 8.42 -16.55 28.05
N SER A 21 9.36 -17.37 28.55
CA SER A 21 10.60 -17.70 27.84
C SER A 21 10.34 -18.39 26.49
N LYS A 22 9.38 -19.32 26.43
CA LYS A 22 9.00 -20.00 25.18
C LYS A 22 8.39 -19.03 24.15
N LEU A 23 7.50 -18.12 24.62
CA LEU A 23 6.88 -17.12 23.74
C LEU A 23 7.94 -16.12 23.21
N ARG A 24 8.84 -15.65 24.07
CA ARG A 24 9.97 -14.79 23.65
C ARG A 24 10.90 -15.49 22.67
N GLN A 25 11.16 -16.79 22.86
CA GLN A 25 11.95 -17.58 21.93
C GLN A 25 11.27 -17.70 20.56
N SER A 26 9.95 -17.86 20.53
CA SER A 26 9.19 -17.85 19.26
C SER A 26 9.30 -16.50 18.55
N LEU A 27 9.29 -15.37 19.28
CA LEU A 27 9.44 -14.03 18.72
C LEU A 27 10.85 -13.75 18.19
N VAL A 28 11.90 -14.43 18.66
CA VAL A 28 13.24 -14.34 18.07
C VAL A 28 13.24 -14.86 16.62
N TYR A 29 12.45 -15.91 16.33
CA TYR A 29 12.32 -16.46 14.97
C TYR A 29 11.33 -15.69 14.10
N LYS A 30 10.27 -15.14 14.71
CA LYS A 30 9.22 -14.36 14.03
C LYS A 30 8.85 -13.14 14.88
N PRO A 31 9.61 -12.04 14.77
CA PRO A 31 9.35 -10.83 15.57
C PRO A 31 8.01 -10.16 15.22
N ASP A 32 7.48 -10.43 14.04
CA ASP A 32 6.22 -9.91 13.51
C ASP A 32 5.00 -10.85 13.75
N ASP A 33 5.11 -11.86 14.62
CA ASP A 33 3.98 -12.72 14.97
C ASP A 33 3.08 -12.06 16.02
N PHE A 34 2.05 -11.38 15.51
CA PHE A 34 1.10 -10.62 16.33
C PHE A 34 0.36 -11.45 17.38
N GLU A 35 -0.01 -12.69 17.05
CA GLU A 35 -0.76 -13.54 17.98
C GLU A 35 0.13 -13.97 19.16
N VAL A 36 1.38 -14.31 18.88
CA VAL A 36 2.37 -14.65 19.93
C VAL A 36 2.64 -13.44 20.84
N TRP A 37 2.71 -12.22 20.27
CA TRP A 37 2.81 -10.99 21.07
C TRP A 37 1.61 -10.78 21.98
N LEU A 38 0.37 -10.99 21.48
CA LEU A 38 -0.82 -10.84 22.30
C LEU A 38 -0.89 -11.90 23.42
N GLU A 39 -0.43 -13.13 23.14
CA GLU A 39 -0.33 -14.18 24.17
C GLU A 39 0.72 -13.81 25.21
N LEU A 40 1.88 -13.30 24.80
CA LEU A 40 2.93 -12.85 25.69
C LEU A 40 2.46 -11.71 26.61
N ILE A 41 1.76 -10.71 26.06
CA ILE A 41 1.15 -9.62 26.85
C ILE A 41 0.18 -10.20 27.88
N LYS A 42 -0.73 -11.07 27.47
CA LYS A 42 -1.71 -11.70 28.39
C LYS A 42 -1.03 -12.50 29.50
N GLU A 43 0.05 -13.21 29.17
CA GLU A 43 0.78 -14.01 30.15
C GLU A 43 1.50 -13.11 31.17
N VAL A 44 2.19 -12.05 30.67
CA VAL A 44 2.88 -11.11 31.52
C VAL A 44 1.90 -10.34 32.43
N GLU A 45 0.74 -9.90 31.94
CA GLU A 45 -0.29 -9.17 32.70
C GLU A 45 -0.83 -9.96 33.91
N LYS A 46 -0.82 -11.29 33.86
CA LYS A 46 -1.35 -12.10 34.97
C LYS A 46 -0.55 -11.96 36.28
N TYR A 47 0.76 -11.78 36.15
CA TYR A 47 1.69 -11.98 37.27
C TYR A 47 2.69 -10.85 37.47
N SER A 48 2.63 -9.80 36.66
CA SER A 48 3.69 -8.78 36.62
C SER A 48 3.29 -7.46 37.25
N SER A 49 4.33 -6.74 37.70
CA SER A 49 4.18 -5.36 38.17
C SER A 49 3.92 -4.39 37.02
N PRO A 50 3.41 -3.18 37.31
CA PRO A 50 3.22 -2.15 36.28
C PRO A 50 4.51 -1.81 35.50
N GLU A 51 5.69 -1.89 36.15
CA GLU A 51 6.98 -1.64 35.49
C GLU A 51 7.30 -2.68 34.42
N LYS A 52 7.04 -3.97 34.69
CA LYS A 52 7.27 -5.04 33.73
C LYS A 52 6.23 -4.98 32.58
N ASN A 53 4.98 -4.67 32.92
CA ASN A 53 3.93 -4.46 31.93
C ASN A 53 4.28 -3.31 30.98
N LYS A 54 4.81 -2.20 31.50
CA LYS A 54 5.31 -1.07 30.72
C LYS A 54 6.34 -1.52 29.68
N SER A 55 7.36 -2.29 30.09
CA SER A 55 8.42 -2.76 29.20
C SER A 55 7.87 -3.58 28.03
N ILE A 56 6.99 -4.55 28.32
CA ILE A 56 6.43 -5.40 27.24
C ILE A 56 5.51 -4.62 26.29
N TYR A 57 4.78 -3.61 26.79
CA TYR A 57 3.96 -2.76 25.94
C TYR A 57 4.81 -1.89 25.01
N GLN A 58 5.94 -1.36 25.50
CA GLN A 58 6.90 -0.62 24.68
C GLN A 58 7.51 -1.49 23.60
N GLU A 59 8.00 -2.69 23.94
CA GLU A 59 8.53 -3.66 22.98
C GLU A 59 7.47 -4.01 21.89
N PHE A 60 6.22 -4.23 22.30
CA PHE A 60 5.13 -4.49 21.35
C PHE A 60 4.86 -3.32 20.40
N LEU A 61 4.86 -2.08 20.93
CA LEU A 61 4.55 -0.89 20.15
C LEU A 61 5.67 -0.46 19.19
N GLU A 62 6.90 -0.95 19.39
CA GLU A 62 7.96 -0.83 18.40
C GLU A 62 7.63 -1.61 17.11
N GLU A 63 7.00 -2.79 17.23
CA GLU A 63 6.59 -3.63 16.09
C GLU A 63 5.20 -3.26 15.55
N PHE A 64 4.24 -2.93 16.44
CA PHE A 64 2.83 -2.68 16.09
C PHE A 64 2.31 -1.34 16.62
N PRO A 65 2.86 -0.19 16.19
CA PRO A 65 2.44 1.13 16.67
C PRO A 65 0.99 1.50 16.30
N GLN A 66 0.38 0.79 15.36
CA GLN A 66 -1.01 1.00 14.93
C GLN A 66 -2.05 0.29 15.79
N TYR A 67 -1.66 -0.45 16.82
CA TYR A 67 -2.58 -1.18 17.69
C TYR A 67 -2.94 -0.37 18.92
N TYR A 68 -3.99 0.47 18.83
CA TYR A 68 -4.41 1.42 19.86
C TYR A 68 -4.63 0.82 21.26
N PRO A 69 -5.10 -0.47 21.44
CA PRO A 69 -5.37 -0.97 22.78
C PRO A 69 -4.12 -1.04 23.66
N VAL A 70 -2.94 -1.26 23.08
CA VAL A 70 -1.70 -1.33 23.87
C VAL A 70 -1.20 0.06 24.25
N TRP A 71 -1.42 1.10 23.43
CA TRP A 71 -1.17 2.49 23.83
C TRP A 71 -1.96 2.87 25.08
N ARG A 72 -3.23 2.47 25.12
CA ARG A 72 -4.07 2.67 26.32
C ARG A 72 -3.51 1.92 27.52
N LYS A 73 -3.15 0.65 27.38
CA LYS A 73 -2.56 -0.16 28.46
C LYS A 73 -1.24 0.42 28.96
N LEU A 74 -0.41 0.93 28.07
CA LEU A 74 0.84 1.59 28.43
C LEU A 74 0.58 2.88 29.24
N ALA A 75 -0.39 3.69 28.82
CA ALA A 75 -0.80 4.86 29.56
C ALA A 75 -1.40 4.51 30.95
N GLU A 76 -2.19 3.43 31.03
CA GLU A 76 -2.72 2.89 32.30
C GLU A 76 -1.59 2.40 33.23
N ALA A 77 -0.53 1.77 32.68
CA ALA A 77 0.63 1.34 33.45
C ALA A 77 1.42 2.54 34.00
N TYR A 78 1.68 3.59 33.23
CA TYR A 78 2.27 4.83 33.72
C TYR A 78 1.39 5.52 34.76
N ASN A 79 0.07 5.51 34.56
CA ASN A 79 -0.87 6.06 35.52
C ASN A 79 -0.86 5.31 36.85
N ALA A 80 -0.67 4.00 36.86
CA ALA A 80 -0.52 3.18 38.06
C ALA A 80 0.81 3.46 38.79
N LEU A 81 1.82 3.93 38.08
CA LEU A 81 3.11 4.39 38.64
C LEU A 81 3.11 5.88 39.04
N GLU A 82 1.96 6.57 38.92
CA GLU A 82 1.78 7.99 39.20
C GLU A 82 2.66 8.92 38.31
N ASP A 83 3.16 8.41 37.20
CA ASP A 83 3.95 9.16 36.20
C ASP A 83 3.04 9.82 35.16
N TYR A 84 2.37 10.90 35.59
CA TYR A 84 1.34 11.57 34.77
C TYR A 84 1.89 12.30 33.54
N GLU A 85 3.16 12.71 33.57
CA GLU A 85 3.83 13.30 32.42
C GLU A 85 3.97 12.25 31.29
N MET A 86 4.43 11.05 31.66
CA MET A 86 4.56 9.95 30.71
C MET A 86 3.22 9.43 30.22
N VAL A 87 2.14 9.55 31.00
CA VAL A 87 0.78 9.24 30.49
C VAL A 87 0.42 10.15 29.31
N ALA A 88 0.60 11.46 29.50
CA ALA A 88 0.30 12.42 28.42
C ALA A 88 1.20 12.17 27.19
N CYS A 89 2.51 12.04 27.39
CA CYS A 89 3.46 11.70 26.33
C CYS A 89 3.08 10.43 25.58
N THR A 90 2.62 9.39 26.29
CA THR A 90 2.19 8.11 25.69
C THR A 90 0.99 8.29 24.76
N TYR A 91 -0.03 9.04 25.19
CA TYR A 91 -1.17 9.33 24.31
C TYR A 91 -0.76 10.17 23.10
N GLU A 92 0.05 11.21 23.30
CA GLU A 92 0.53 12.07 22.22
C GLU A 92 1.39 11.30 21.22
N GLU A 93 2.25 10.39 21.68
CA GLU A 93 3.05 9.52 20.81
C GLU A 93 2.14 8.57 20.00
N GLY A 94 1.19 7.90 20.67
CA GLY A 94 0.21 7.04 19.99
C GLY A 94 -0.60 7.78 18.93
N LEU A 95 -0.95 9.04 19.17
CA LEU A 95 -1.68 9.89 18.24
C LEU A 95 -0.85 10.32 17.01
N LYS A 96 0.48 10.27 17.05
CA LYS A 96 1.30 10.46 15.84
C LYS A 96 1.12 9.30 14.84
N TYR A 97 0.92 8.07 15.34
CA TYR A 97 0.64 6.90 14.50
C TYR A 97 -0.84 6.77 14.13
N LEU A 98 -1.73 7.20 15.03
CA LEU A 98 -3.19 7.04 14.93
C LEU A 98 -3.93 8.38 15.11
N PRO A 99 -3.69 9.38 14.25
CA PRO A 99 -4.19 10.74 14.45
C PRO A 99 -5.71 10.86 14.51
N VAL A 100 -6.43 9.94 13.87
CA VAL A 100 -7.91 9.92 13.80
C VAL A 100 -8.54 8.80 14.63
N SER A 101 -7.80 8.19 15.57
CA SER A 101 -8.33 7.16 16.46
C SER A 101 -9.26 7.76 17.49
N VAL A 102 -10.57 7.57 17.29
CA VAL A 102 -11.60 8.03 18.25
C VAL A 102 -11.38 7.45 19.64
N ASP A 103 -11.03 6.16 19.73
CA ASP A 103 -10.81 5.47 21.01
C ASP A 103 -9.62 6.06 21.76
N LEU A 104 -8.50 6.33 21.08
CA LEU A 104 -7.30 6.84 21.73
C LEU A 104 -7.53 8.29 22.24
N TRP A 105 -8.12 9.14 21.40
CA TRP A 105 -8.53 10.48 21.81
C TRP A 105 -9.49 10.46 22.99
N LEU A 106 -10.49 9.56 22.95
CA LEU A 106 -11.48 9.42 24.01
C LEU A 106 -10.85 9.11 25.37
N HIS A 107 -9.96 8.10 25.39
CA HIS A 107 -9.26 7.71 26.64
C HIS A 107 -8.36 8.83 27.15
N TYR A 108 -7.67 9.55 26.29
CA TYR A 108 -6.85 10.70 26.67
C TYR A 108 -7.71 11.82 27.27
N CYS A 109 -8.84 12.16 26.65
CA CYS A 109 -9.76 13.17 27.15
C CYS A 109 -10.36 12.78 28.52
N ILE A 110 -10.79 11.52 28.69
CA ILE A 110 -11.34 11.03 29.96
C ILE A 110 -10.29 11.10 31.07
N TRP A 111 -9.07 10.65 30.78
CA TRP A 111 -7.97 10.72 31.76
C TRP A 111 -7.68 12.16 32.15
N LYS A 112 -7.57 13.09 31.20
CA LYS A 112 -7.31 14.51 31.46
C LYS A 112 -8.43 15.16 32.26
N ALA A 113 -9.69 14.86 31.91
CA ALA A 113 -10.87 15.39 32.61
C ALA A 113 -10.96 14.92 34.07
N SER A 114 -10.41 13.76 34.41
CA SER A 114 -10.41 13.23 35.79
C SER A 114 -9.32 13.80 36.67
N ARG A 115 -8.29 14.43 36.09
CA ARG A 115 -7.07 14.82 36.85
C ARG A 115 -6.56 16.24 36.61
N GLY A 116 -6.91 16.83 35.48
CA GLY A 116 -6.40 18.15 35.11
C GLY A 116 -7.37 19.31 35.41
N PRO A 117 -6.93 20.55 35.18
CA PRO A 117 -7.80 21.71 35.15
C PRO A 117 -8.89 21.55 34.07
N GLN A 118 -10.10 22.02 34.39
CA GLN A 118 -11.26 21.89 33.48
C GLN A 118 -11.02 22.50 32.10
N GLU A 119 -10.32 23.64 32.03
CA GLU A 119 -9.99 24.33 30.79
C GLU A 119 -9.02 23.53 29.89
N GLU A 120 -8.03 22.86 30.49
CA GLU A 120 -7.12 21.99 29.76
C GLU A 120 -7.86 20.77 29.18
N ALA A 121 -8.75 20.17 29.98
CA ALA A 121 -9.59 19.06 29.51
C ALA A 121 -10.50 19.50 28.36
N ARG A 122 -11.15 20.67 28.47
CA ARG A 122 -11.96 21.27 27.41
C ARG A 122 -11.15 21.50 26.14
N SER A 123 -9.97 22.12 26.28
CA SER A 123 -9.06 22.32 25.13
C SER A 123 -8.70 21.00 24.45
N LEU A 124 -8.49 19.94 25.24
CA LEU A 124 -8.19 18.61 24.71
C LEU A 124 -9.40 17.99 23.97
N TYR A 125 -10.62 18.11 24.51
CA TYR A 125 -11.84 17.71 23.81
C TYR A 125 -12.00 18.46 22.49
N GLN A 126 -11.75 19.77 22.47
CA GLN A 126 -11.81 20.58 21.23
C GLN A 126 -10.78 20.10 20.20
N LYS A 127 -9.54 19.79 20.63
CA LYS A 127 -8.52 19.18 19.72
C LYS A 127 -8.97 17.82 19.21
N ALA A 128 -9.53 16.97 20.07
CA ALA A 128 -10.01 15.65 19.71
C ALA A 128 -11.13 15.71 18.66
N VAL A 129 -12.13 16.57 18.87
CA VAL A 129 -13.23 16.71 17.90
C VAL A 129 -12.78 17.40 16.61
N ALA A 130 -11.77 18.28 16.65
CA ALA A 130 -11.17 18.83 15.44
C ALA A 130 -10.44 17.75 14.63
N ALA A 131 -9.72 16.84 15.33
CA ALA A 131 -8.95 15.77 14.68
C ALA A 131 -9.82 14.62 14.16
N CYS A 132 -10.81 14.14 14.91
CA CYS A 132 -11.58 12.94 14.57
C CYS A 132 -13.10 13.08 14.77
N GLY A 133 -13.61 14.26 15.14
CA GLY A 133 -15.03 14.46 15.41
C GLY A 133 -15.95 14.22 14.21
N LYS A 134 -15.47 14.47 12.98
CA LYS A 134 -16.23 14.20 11.75
C LYS A 134 -16.10 12.77 11.22
N VAL A 135 -15.41 11.88 11.94
CA VAL A 135 -15.41 10.44 11.65
C VAL A 135 -16.81 9.87 11.90
N TYR A 136 -17.32 9.03 11.01
CA TYR A 136 -18.69 8.51 11.06
C TYR A 136 -19.08 7.90 12.41
N ASN A 137 -18.18 7.16 13.06
CA ASN A 137 -18.39 6.49 14.35
C ASN A 137 -17.84 7.30 15.56
N SER A 138 -17.67 8.61 15.44
CA SER A 138 -17.15 9.47 16.53
C SER A 138 -18.15 9.76 17.66
N SER A 139 -19.37 9.24 17.59
CA SER A 139 -20.44 9.51 18.57
C SER A 139 -20.02 9.32 20.02
N VAL A 140 -19.21 8.31 20.33
CA VAL A 140 -18.75 8.06 21.70
C VAL A 140 -17.88 9.21 22.26
N LEU A 141 -17.08 9.85 21.43
CA LEU A 141 -16.28 11.03 21.82
C LEU A 141 -17.20 12.24 22.09
N TRP A 142 -18.15 12.48 21.20
CA TRP A 142 -19.11 13.57 21.35
C TRP A 142 -20.02 13.39 22.56
N ASP A 143 -20.48 12.16 22.83
CA ASP A 143 -21.27 11.85 24.02
C ASP A 143 -20.49 12.19 25.31
N LYS A 144 -19.21 11.82 25.36
CA LYS A 144 -18.36 12.13 26.52
C LYS A 144 -18.03 13.62 26.64
N TYR A 145 -17.88 14.33 25.53
CA TYR A 145 -17.70 15.78 25.56
C TYR A 145 -18.97 16.48 26.08
N LEU A 146 -20.17 16.08 25.63
CA LEU A 146 -21.43 16.57 26.16
C LEU A 146 -21.61 16.26 27.66
N ASP A 147 -21.27 15.04 28.10
CA ASP A 147 -21.31 14.66 29.50
C ASP A 147 -20.37 15.52 30.35
N PHE A 148 -19.16 15.81 29.84
CA PHE A 148 -18.19 16.70 30.50
C PHE A 148 -18.73 18.11 30.68
N GLU A 149 -19.21 18.77 29.61
CA GLU A 149 -19.77 20.13 29.71
C GLU A 149 -21.05 20.18 30.54
N LYS A 150 -21.87 19.12 30.51
CA LYS A 150 -23.04 18.97 31.39
C LYS A 150 -22.67 18.93 32.85
N SER A 151 -21.57 18.21 33.20
CA SER A 151 -21.08 18.15 34.59
C SER A 151 -20.63 19.52 35.12
N LEU A 152 -20.18 20.39 34.23
CA LEU A 152 -19.76 21.76 34.52
C LEU A 152 -20.90 22.78 34.43
N LYS A 153 -22.12 22.33 34.06
CA LYS A 153 -23.29 23.18 33.80
C LYS A 153 -23.02 24.26 32.72
N ASN A 154 -22.13 23.99 31.80
CA ASN A 154 -21.79 24.92 30.72
C ASN A 154 -22.72 24.70 29.51
N TYR A 155 -23.92 25.23 29.62
CA TYR A 155 -24.98 25.03 28.62
C TYR A 155 -24.68 25.72 27.27
N GLN A 156 -23.93 26.82 27.29
CA GLN A 156 -23.52 27.49 26.04
C GLN A 156 -22.57 26.62 25.21
N ASN A 157 -21.56 26.00 25.85
CA ASN A 157 -20.70 25.05 25.13
C ASN A 157 -21.46 23.80 24.66
N MET A 158 -22.41 23.30 25.46
CA MET A 158 -23.27 22.18 25.03
C MET A 158 -24.08 22.55 23.76
N GLU A 159 -24.61 23.76 23.69
CA GLU A 159 -25.31 24.27 22.50
C GLU A 159 -24.39 24.29 21.28
N MET A 160 -23.17 24.81 21.42
CA MET A 160 -22.17 24.82 20.34
C MET A 160 -21.81 23.40 19.87
N VAL A 161 -21.65 22.45 20.80
CA VAL A 161 -21.38 21.04 20.48
C VAL A 161 -22.57 20.41 19.72
N PHE A 162 -23.79 20.61 20.18
CA PHE A 162 -24.98 20.12 19.47
C PHE A 162 -25.13 20.74 18.07
N SER A 163 -24.94 22.06 17.97
CA SER A 163 -24.99 22.74 16.68
C SER A 163 -23.95 22.20 15.69
N ALA A 164 -22.72 21.93 16.15
CA ALA A 164 -21.69 21.30 15.33
C ALA A 164 -22.09 19.89 14.88
N LEU A 165 -22.67 19.07 15.78
CA LEU A 165 -23.12 17.70 15.47
C LEU A 165 -24.19 17.63 14.38
N MET A 166 -24.97 18.70 14.16
CA MET A 166 -26.00 18.74 13.13
C MET A 166 -25.44 19.06 11.73
N THR A 167 -24.15 19.37 11.60
CA THR A 167 -23.57 19.82 10.33
C THR A 167 -22.93 18.72 9.49
N PHE A 168 -22.79 17.51 10.01
CA PHE A 168 -22.10 16.42 9.31
C PHE A 168 -22.74 15.04 9.58
N PRO A 169 -22.53 14.06 8.68
CA PRO A 169 -23.07 12.71 8.85
C PRO A 169 -22.41 11.98 10.02
N THR A 170 -23.21 11.33 10.85
CA THR A 170 -22.78 10.50 11.97
C THR A 170 -23.77 9.34 12.18
N ASN A 171 -23.30 8.26 12.80
CA ASN A 171 -24.10 7.08 13.08
C ASN A 171 -25.31 7.33 14.00
N LYS A 172 -25.28 8.40 14.84
CA LYS A 172 -26.34 8.76 15.80
C LYS A 172 -27.03 10.10 15.48
N LEU A 173 -27.02 10.55 14.23
CA LEU A 173 -27.50 11.87 13.85
C LEU A 173 -28.94 12.17 14.34
N TYR A 174 -29.87 11.21 14.17
CA TYR A 174 -31.26 11.36 14.63
C TYR A 174 -31.36 11.45 16.16
N GLU A 175 -30.57 10.67 16.89
CA GLU A 175 -30.53 10.70 18.36
C GLU A 175 -30.07 12.08 18.87
N TYR A 176 -29.01 12.65 18.26
CA TYR A 176 -28.53 13.99 18.61
C TYR A 176 -29.54 15.09 18.29
N TYR A 177 -30.25 14.99 17.18
CA TYR A 177 -31.32 15.92 16.87
C TYR A 177 -32.44 15.91 17.94
N THR A 178 -32.86 14.73 18.37
CA THR A 178 -33.86 14.58 19.44
C THR A 178 -33.35 15.09 20.78
N ARG A 179 -32.10 14.78 21.13
CA ARG A 179 -31.44 15.27 22.37
C ARG A 179 -31.30 16.78 22.37
N PHE A 180 -30.98 17.40 21.23
CA PHE A 180 -30.89 18.85 21.12
C PHE A 180 -32.25 19.53 21.34
N LYS A 181 -33.33 18.99 20.79
CA LYS A 181 -34.69 19.54 21.04
C LYS A 181 -35.02 19.52 22.53
N ASN A 182 -34.80 18.39 23.17
CA ASN A 182 -35.05 18.26 24.60
C ASN A 182 -34.14 19.20 25.43
N PHE A 183 -32.90 19.36 25.03
CA PHE A 183 -31.95 20.28 25.67
C PHE A 183 -32.43 21.74 25.53
N LEU A 184 -32.89 22.16 24.36
CA LEU A 184 -33.42 23.51 24.14
C LEU A 184 -34.68 23.76 24.94
N ASP A 185 -35.53 22.74 25.11
CA ASP A 185 -36.75 22.85 25.95
C ASP A 185 -36.41 23.03 27.45
N GLN A 186 -35.33 22.38 27.93
CA GLN A 186 -34.91 22.46 29.32
C GLN A 186 -34.11 23.72 29.66
N PHE A 187 -33.13 24.06 28.78
CA PHE A 187 -32.12 25.06 29.07
C PHE A 187 -32.11 26.24 28.10
N GLY A 188 -33.09 26.33 27.20
CA GLY A 188 -33.14 27.37 26.17
C GLY A 188 -33.17 28.78 26.78
N ARG A 189 -33.77 28.96 27.95
CA ARG A 189 -33.76 30.24 28.65
C ARG A 189 -32.41 30.70 29.20
N GLU A 190 -31.46 29.75 29.35
CA GLU A 190 -30.12 30.04 29.87
C GLU A 190 -29.10 30.28 28.74
N ILE A 191 -29.44 29.91 27.51
CA ILE A 191 -28.52 29.95 26.35
C ILE A 191 -28.93 30.93 25.24
N LEU A 192 -30.21 31.29 25.15
CA LEU A 192 -30.71 32.23 24.13
C LEU A 192 -30.73 33.65 24.71
N ASP A 193 -30.34 34.63 23.87
CA ASP A 193 -30.48 36.05 24.18
C ASP A 193 -31.92 36.50 23.91
N TYR A 194 -32.57 37.04 24.95
CA TYR A 194 -33.89 37.62 24.89
C TYR A 194 -34.14 38.59 26.05
N GLN A 195 -35.01 39.54 25.84
CA GLN A 195 -35.45 40.49 26.88
C GLN A 195 -36.93 40.28 27.27
N THR A 196 -37.73 39.81 26.34
CA THR A 196 -39.15 39.55 26.54
C THR A 196 -39.51 38.09 26.25
N PRO A 197 -40.61 37.54 26.79
CA PRO A 197 -41.09 36.21 26.46
C PRO A 197 -41.33 36.00 24.97
N GLU A 198 -41.82 37.01 24.26
CA GLU A 198 -42.05 36.96 22.81
C GLU A 198 -40.75 36.86 22.03
N GLU A 199 -39.72 37.60 22.45
CA GLU A 199 -38.37 37.49 21.87
C GLU A 199 -37.76 36.12 22.11
N TYR A 200 -37.97 35.52 23.29
CA TYR A 200 -37.54 34.14 23.57
C TYR A 200 -38.15 33.13 22.59
N ASP A 201 -39.49 33.22 22.39
CA ASP A 201 -40.18 32.30 21.48
C ASP A 201 -39.67 32.47 20.04
N GLN A 202 -39.43 33.71 19.63
CA GLN A 202 -38.83 33.99 18.32
C GLN A 202 -37.40 33.46 18.19
N ALA A 203 -36.54 33.73 19.15
CA ALA A 203 -35.14 33.23 19.16
C ALA A 203 -35.08 31.69 19.17
N ARG A 204 -35.92 31.05 19.98
CA ARG A 204 -36.07 29.59 20.01
C ARG A 204 -36.54 29.04 18.66
N LYS A 205 -37.50 29.68 18.00
CA LYS A 205 -37.99 29.27 16.68
C LYS A 205 -36.90 29.39 15.63
N LEU A 206 -36.19 30.51 15.56
CA LEU A 206 -35.08 30.73 14.64
C LEU A 206 -33.94 29.69 14.83
N LYS A 207 -33.62 29.40 16.11
CA LYS A 207 -32.59 28.37 16.40
C LYS A 207 -33.03 26.98 15.97
N LEU A 208 -34.28 26.63 16.15
CA LEU A 208 -34.82 25.35 15.66
C LEU A 208 -34.82 25.27 14.12
N GLU A 209 -35.19 26.35 13.44
CA GLU A 209 -35.16 26.40 11.96
C GLU A 209 -33.73 26.24 11.43
N GLU A 210 -32.74 26.90 12.04
CA GLU A 210 -31.31 26.74 11.71
C GLU A 210 -30.88 25.27 11.84
N ILE A 211 -31.17 24.66 12.98
CA ILE A 211 -30.78 23.28 13.29
C ILE A 211 -31.50 22.28 12.38
N ILE A 212 -32.78 22.48 12.07
CA ILE A 212 -33.53 21.64 11.13
C ILE A 212 -32.87 21.69 9.75
N SER A 213 -32.53 22.88 9.27
CA SER A 213 -31.90 23.05 7.96
C SER A 213 -30.55 22.32 7.88
N ASN A 214 -29.72 22.43 8.93
CA ASN A 214 -28.43 21.74 9.00
C ASN A 214 -28.61 20.22 9.09
N TYR A 215 -29.54 19.76 9.92
CA TYR A 215 -29.88 18.36 10.10
C TYR A 215 -30.33 17.71 8.78
N GLU A 216 -31.24 18.36 8.03
CA GLU A 216 -31.72 17.85 6.74
C GLU A 216 -30.59 17.65 5.74
N LYS A 217 -29.66 18.61 5.64
CA LYS A 217 -28.46 18.50 4.80
C LYS A 217 -27.60 17.33 5.26
N ALA A 218 -27.37 17.21 6.56
CA ALA A 218 -26.58 16.13 7.12
C ALA A 218 -27.22 14.75 6.92
N VAL A 219 -28.56 14.63 6.94
CA VAL A 219 -29.30 13.39 6.64
C VAL A 219 -29.08 12.95 5.20
N ILE A 220 -29.12 13.87 4.24
CA ILE A 220 -28.86 13.55 2.83
C ILE A 220 -27.46 12.97 2.69
N GLU A 221 -26.45 13.64 3.25
CA GLU A 221 -25.06 13.19 3.21
C GLU A 221 -24.84 11.88 3.98
N ASN A 222 -25.55 11.68 5.08
CA ASN A 222 -25.51 10.44 5.86
C ASN A 222 -26.06 9.24 5.06
N ASN A 223 -27.18 9.44 4.35
CA ASN A 223 -27.78 8.38 3.56
C ASN A 223 -26.89 7.91 2.39
N LYS A 224 -26.10 8.80 1.79
CA LYS A 224 -25.13 8.46 0.75
C LYS A 224 -24.01 7.56 1.29
N ARG A 225 -23.55 7.79 2.52
CA ARG A 225 -22.40 7.11 3.15
C ARG A 225 -22.77 5.84 3.91
N LYS A 226 -23.98 5.79 4.42
CA LYS A 226 -24.46 4.67 5.25
C LYS A 226 -24.21 3.27 4.65
N PRO A 227 -24.43 3.03 3.34
CA PRO A 227 -24.16 1.72 2.74
C PRO A 227 -22.68 1.28 2.86
N PHE A 228 -21.74 2.23 2.63
CA PHE A 228 -20.31 1.96 2.74
C PHE A 228 -19.91 1.67 4.19
N GLU A 229 -20.37 2.50 5.13
CA GLU A 229 -20.06 2.35 6.56
C GLU A 229 -20.64 1.07 7.16
N GLN A 230 -21.84 0.68 6.77
CA GLN A 230 -22.46 -0.59 7.19
C GLN A 230 -21.74 -1.82 6.63
N SER A 231 -21.09 -1.67 5.48
CA SER A 231 -20.31 -2.74 4.85
C SER A 231 -18.90 -2.89 5.44
N ILE A 232 -18.43 -1.94 6.25
CA ILE A 232 -17.13 -2.01 6.92
C ILE A 232 -17.24 -2.95 8.11
N LYS A 233 -16.70 -4.18 7.97
CA LYS A 233 -16.60 -5.18 9.05
C LYS A 233 -15.37 -4.95 9.92
N ARG A 234 -14.34 -4.30 9.37
CA ARG A 234 -13.04 -4.10 10.00
C ARG A 234 -12.60 -2.65 9.86
N SER A 235 -12.66 -1.91 10.96
CA SER A 235 -12.30 -0.49 11.04
C SER A 235 -10.94 -0.23 11.72
N ASN A 236 -10.41 -1.21 12.46
CA ASN A 236 -9.18 -1.10 13.23
C ASN A 236 -8.09 -2.03 12.68
N PHE A 237 -6.86 -1.80 13.11
CA PHE A 237 -5.72 -2.63 12.76
C PHE A 237 -5.94 -4.10 13.14
N ASN A 238 -5.60 -4.99 12.23
CA ASN A 238 -5.47 -6.42 12.45
C ASN A 238 -4.56 -6.99 11.34
N PRO A 239 -3.51 -7.75 11.66
CA PRO A 239 -2.52 -8.23 10.67
C PRO A 239 -3.06 -9.31 9.72
N LYS A 240 -4.21 -9.94 10.04
CA LYS A 240 -4.81 -10.95 9.17
C LYS A 240 -5.21 -10.35 7.82
N PRO A 241 -5.10 -11.10 6.72
CA PRO A 241 -5.58 -10.64 5.42
C PRO A 241 -7.03 -10.17 5.47
N VAL A 242 -7.35 -9.20 4.65
CA VAL A 242 -8.71 -8.64 4.54
C VAL A 242 -9.42 -9.32 3.38
N ASP A 243 -10.71 -9.62 3.57
CA ASP A 243 -11.56 -10.21 2.54
C ASP A 243 -11.64 -9.29 1.31
N GLN A 244 -11.69 -9.88 0.12
CA GLN A 244 -11.74 -9.14 -1.14
C GLN A 244 -12.95 -8.19 -1.20
N GLU A 245 -14.09 -8.59 -0.63
CA GLU A 245 -15.29 -7.75 -0.52
C GLU A 245 -15.02 -6.46 0.26
N GLN A 246 -14.26 -6.55 1.36
CA GLN A 246 -13.86 -5.38 2.16
C GLN A 246 -12.92 -4.46 1.38
N LEU A 247 -11.95 -5.01 0.65
CA LEU A 247 -11.05 -4.22 -0.20
C LEU A 247 -11.84 -3.46 -1.28
N VAL A 248 -12.79 -4.12 -1.92
CA VAL A 248 -13.66 -3.50 -2.92
C VAL A 248 -14.52 -2.39 -2.30
N ASN A 249 -15.08 -2.60 -1.09
CA ASN A 249 -15.85 -1.59 -0.40
C ASN A 249 -15.03 -0.35 -0.07
N TRP A 250 -13.80 -0.53 0.46
CA TRP A 250 -12.90 0.59 0.75
C TRP A 250 -12.50 1.36 -0.51
N ARG A 251 -12.19 0.66 -1.63
CA ARG A 251 -11.89 1.32 -2.91
C ARG A 251 -13.04 2.18 -3.40
N LYS A 252 -14.27 1.63 -3.38
CA LYS A 252 -15.48 2.34 -3.79
C LYS A 252 -15.79 3.52 -2.87
N TYR A 253 -15.57 3.36 -1.57
CA TYR A 253 -15.82 4.43 -0.61
C TYR A 253 -14.81 5.57 -0.78
N CYS A 254 -13.51 5.27 -0.95
CA CYS A 254 -12.52 6.29 -1.27
C CYS A 254 -12.85 7.01 -2.59
N GLU A 255 -13.24 6.28 -3.63
CA GLU A 255 -13.65 6.86 -4.92
C GLU A 255 -14.87 7.76 -4.79
N PHE A 256 -15.87 7.35 -4.01
CA PHE A 256 -17.06 8.16 -3.73
C PHE A 256 -16.71 9.48 -3.02
N GLU A 257 -15.89 9.42 -1.96
CA GLU A 257 -15.48 10.63 -1.24
C GLU A 257 -14.58 11.53 -2.08
N GLU A 258 -13.68 11.01 -2.91
CA GLU A 258 -12.87 11.80 -3.85
C GLU A 258 -13.70 12.59 -4.86
N ASN A 259 -14.86 12.05 -5.25
CA ASN A 259 -15.76 12.70 -6.22
C ASN A 259 -16.75 13.67 -5.58
N GLU A 260 -17.25 13.38 -4.38
CA GLU A 260 -18.37 14.12 -3.76
C GLU A 260 -18.03 14.71 -2.38
N GLY A 261 -16.92 14.29 -1.76
CA GLY A 261 -16.56 14.68 -0.40
C GLY A 261 -15.85 16.03 -0.29
N GLU A 262 -15.83 16.56 0.92
CA GLU A 262 -14.98 17.68 1.30
C GLU A 262 -13.57 17.18 1.64
N ASP A 263 -12.52 17.98 1.38
CA ASP A 263 -11.11 17.63 1.65
C ASP A 263 -10.87 17.03 3.02
N LEU A 264 -11.48 17.59 4.06
CA LEU A 264 -11.33 17.08 5.42
C LEU A 264 -11.89 15.65 5.56
N ARG A 265 -13.05 15.36 4.97
CA ARG A 265 -13.66 14.02 5.03
C ARG A 265 -12.85 12.99 4.25
N ILE A 266 -12.34 13.38 3.10
CA ILE A 266 -11.48 12.53 2.28
C ILE A 266 -10.25 12.12 3.08
N LYS A 267 -9.59 13.09 3.74
CA LYS A 267 -8.45 12.80 4.62
C LYS A 267 -8.80 11.87 5.77
N LEU A 268 -9.88 12.18 6.48
CA LEU A 268 -10.33 11.35 7.60
C LEU A 268 -10.64 9.92 7.17
N LEU A 269 -11.23 9.76 5.98
CA LEU A 269 -11.48 8.43 5.42
C LEU A 269 -10.17 7.70 5.09
N TYR A 270 -9.21 8.38 4.44
CA TYR A 270 -7.91 7.78 4.14
C TYR A 270 -7.14 7.40 5.40
N GLU A 271 -7.10 8.27 6.41
CA GLU A 271 -6.44 7.96 7.69
C GLU A 271 -7.07 6.72 8.37
N ARG A 272 -8.39 6.56 8.33
CA ARG A 272 -9.07 5.33 8.79
C ARG A 272 -8.71 4.12 7.92
N CYS A 273 -8.70 4.31 6.62
CA CYS A 273 -8.42 3.27 5.64
C CYS A 273 -7.01 2.71 5.84
N ILE A 274 -5.99 3.56 5.94
CA ILE A 274 -4.59 3.12 6.11
C ILE A 274 -4.30 2.50 7.47
N VAL A 275 -5.15 2.70 8.49
CA VAL A 275 -5.07 1.95 9.75
C VAL A 275 -5.65 0.54 9.58
N ALA A 276 -6.85 0.43 9.00
CA ALA A 276 -7.50 -0.87 8.77
C ALA A 276 -6.76 -1.74 7.75
N LEU A 277 -6.15 -1.11 6.75
CA LEU A 277 -5.50 -1.72 5.57
C LEU A 277 -4.03 -1.34 5.46
N CYS A 278 -3.33 -1.19 6.58
CA CYS A 278 -1.96 -0.67 6.63
C CYS A 278 -0.96 -1.47 5.80
N TYR A 279 -1.20 -2.77 5.56
CA TYR A 279 -0.34 -3.63 4.76
C TYR A 279 -0.67 -3.65 3.26
N TYR A 280 -1.60 -2.81 2.81
CA TYR A 280 -1.99 -2.68 1.40
C TYR A 280 -1.47 -1.35 0.83
N ASP A 281 -0.40 -1.43 0.06
CA ASP A 281 0.32 -0.30 -0.52
C ASP A 281 -0.54 0.58 -1.43
N GLU A 282 -1.55 0.00 -2.10
CA GLU A 282 -2.45 0.73 -2.99
C GLU A 282 -3.15 1.93 -2.31
N PHE A 283 -3.57 1.79 -1.04
CA PHE A 283 -4.25 2.87 -0.32
C PHE A 283 -3.30 3.98 0.12
N TRP A 284 -2.05 3.63 0.48
CA TRP A 284 -1.01 4.60 0.77
C TRP A 284 -0.64 5.42 -0.46
N ILE A 285 -0.46 4.75 -1.60
CA ILE A 285 -0.15 5.39 -2.88
C ILE A 285 -1.31 6.31 -3.32
N ARG A 286 -2.55 5.83 -3.20
CA ARG A 286 -3.74 6.60 -3.57
C ARG A 286 -3.88 7.84 -2.70
N TYR A 287 -3.69 7.70 -1.39
CA TYR A 287 -3.74 8.81 -0.45
C TYR A 287 -2.65 9.84 -0.71
N ALA A 288 -1.41 9.40 -0.90
CA ALA A 288 -0.30 10.30 -1.23
C ALA A 288 -0.57 11.08 -2.52
N ARG A 289 -1.08 10.42 -3.57
CA ARG A 289 -1.46 11.09 -4.84
C ARG A 289 -2.60 12.09 -4.67
N TYR A 290 -3.56 11.81 -3.80
CA TYR A 290 -4.62 12.75 -3.48
C TYR A 290 -4.04 13.99 -2.80
N LEU A 291 -3.18 13.82 -1.80
CA LEU A 291 -2.55 14.93 -1.09
C LEU A 291 -1.60 15.74 -1.99
N GLU A 292 -0.86 15.09 -2.87
CA GLU A 292 -0.01 15.75 -3.87
C GLU A 292 -0.81 16.77 -4.70
N LYS A 293 -2.02 16.39 -5.12
CA LYS A 293 -2.89 17.25 -5.92
C LYS A 293 -3.55 18.38 -5.12
N THR A 294 -3.88 18.15 -3.86
CA THR A 294 -4.74 19.07 -3.07
C THR A 294 -3.96 19.90 -2.06
N GLN A 295 -2.87 19.38 -1.51
CA GLN A 295 -2.15 20.01 -0.40
C GLN A 295 -0.65 20.22 -0.66
N GLY A 296 -0.15 19.62 -1.73
CA GLY A 296 1.22 19.78 -2.16
C GLY A 296 2.14 18.61 -1.83
N VAL A 297 3.37 18.77 -2.27
CA VAL A 297 4.39 17.72 -2.33
C VAL A 297 4.83 17.23 -0.94
N GLU A 298 4.98 18.14 0.03
CA GLU A 298 5.50 17.79 1.35
C GLU A 298 4.54 16.88 2.13
N THR A 299 3.24 17.19 2.11
CA THR A 299 2.23 16.37 2.78
C THR A 299 2.13 14.96 2.17
N ALA A 300 2.25 14.85 0.86
CA ALA A 300 2.31 13.55 0.18
C ALA A 300 3.58 12.77 0.56
N ARG A 301 4.73 13.45 0.64
CA ARG A 301 6.01 12.86 1.07
C ARG A 301 5.93 12.28 2.47
N GLU A 302 5.31 13.00 3.41
CA GLU A 302 5.11 12.52 4.79
C GLU A 302 4.32 11.21 4.83
N VAL A 303 3.28 11.07 4.01
CA VAL A 303 2.49 9.83 3.92
C VAL A 303 3.33 8.67 3.39
N TYR A 304 4.13 8.87 2.32
CA TYR A 304 5.05 7.85 1.82
C TYR A 304 6.08 7.44 2.88
N GLN A 305 6.69 8.42 3.56
CA GLN A 305 7.69 8.15 4.59
C GLN A 305 7.09 7.40 5.77
N ARG A 306 5.88 7.80 6.23
CA ARG A 306 5.16 7.12 7.31
C ARG A 306 4.86 5.67 6.94
N GLY A 307 4.36 5.42 5.72
CA GLY A 307 4.08 4.08 5.23
C GLY A 307 5.33 3.21 5.13
N ASN A 308 6.40 3.72 4.55
CA ASN A 308 7.65 2.98 4.36
C ASN A 308 8.42 2.72 5.66
N LYS A 309 8.37 3.67 6.62
CA LYS A 309 9.11 3.55 7.87
C LYS A 309 8.46 2.58 8.86
N HIS A 310 7.13 2.59 8.96
CA HIS A 310 6.43 1.94 10.07
C HIS A 310 5.56 0.75 9.67
N PHE A 311 5.07 0.69 8.43
CA PHE A 311 4.06 -0.29 8.04
C PHE A 311 4.49 -1.23 6.92
N LEU A 312 5.12 -0.69 5.89
CA LEU A 312 5.45 -1.39 4.65
C LEU A 312 6.96 -1.51 4.41
N PHE A 313 7.77 -1.39 5.47
CA PHE A 313 9.23 -1.40 5.38
C PHE A 313 9.83 -2.69 4.79
N ARG A 314 9.07 -3.79 4.76
CA ARG A 314 9.42 -5.07 4.10
C ARG A 314 8.80 -5.23 2.72
N LYS A 315 7.99 -4.27 2.23
CA LYS A 315 7.29 -4.36 0.95
C LYS A 315 7.83 -3.35 -0.06
N PRO A 316 8.25 -3.81 -1.25
CA PRO A 316 9.00 -2.98 -2.18
C PRO A 316 8.17 -1.91 -2.89
N TYR A 317 6.86 -2.15 -3.12
CA TYR A 317 6.07 -1.34 -4.05
C TYR A 317 5.84 0.09 -3.59
N LEU A 318 5.67 0.34 -2.29
CA LEU A 318 5.51 1.69 -1.78
C LEU A 318 6.82 2.50 -1.93
N PHE A 319 7.99 1.88 -1.67
CA PHE A 319 9.29 2.50 -1.92
C PHE A 319 9.51 2.84 -3.39
N VAL A 320 9.18 1.92 -4.30
CA VAL A 320 9.28 2.16 -5.75
C VAL A 320 8.36 3.30 -6.18
N SER A 321 7.16 3.39 -5.60
CA SER A 321 6.20 4.46 -5.86
C SER A 321 6.70 5.81 -5.33
N GLN A 322 7.28 5.82 -4.12
CA GLN A 322 7.93 7.01 -3.56
C GLN A 322 9.12 7.44 -4.42
N GLY A 323 9.97 6.51 -4.86
CA GLY A 323 11.09 6.81 -5.74
C GLY A 323 10.64 7.50 -7.03
N TYR A 324 9.55 7.04 -7.64
CA TYR A 324 8.98 7.70 -8.82
C TYR A 324 8.40 9.08 -8.49
N PHE A 325 7.74 9.23 -7.34
CA PHE A 325 7.24 10.52 -6.85
C PHE A 325 8.38 11.52 -6.63
N GLU A 326 9.48 11.12 -5.97
CA GLU A 326 10.64 11.99 -5.75
C GLU A 326 11.32 12.38 -7.08
N GLU A 327 11.37 11.46 -8.04
CA GLU A 327 11.89 11.76 -9.38
C GLU A 327 11.04 12.82 -10.10
N LEU A 328 9.71 12.73 -10.04
CA LEU A 328 8.80 13.71 -10.64
C LEU A 328 8.98 15.12 -10.05
N HIS A 329 9.36 15.21 -8.79
CA HIS A 329 9.58 16.47 -8.08
C HIS A 329 11.05 16.92 -8.06
N GLY A 330 11.91 16.30 -8.87
CA GLY A 330 13.30 16.71 -9.05
C GLY A 330 14.28 16.22 -7.97
N ASN A 331 13.82 15.44 -6.98
CA ASN A 331 14.66 14.87 -5.92
C ASN A 331 15.34 13.58 -6.39
N THR A 332 16.12 13.67 -7.46
CA THR A 332 16.73 12.51 -8.14
C THR A 332 17.61 11.68 -7.23
N GLU A 333 18.37 12.30 -6.32
CA GLU A 333 19.25 11.58 -5.40
C GLU A 333 18.47 10.76 -4.36
N GLU A 334 17.34 11.26 -3.90
CA GLU A 334 16.49 10.49 -2.98
C GLU A 334 15.80 9.33 -3.73
N ALA A 335 15.34 9.57 -4.95
CA ALA A 335 14.78 8.51 -5.80
C ALA A 335 15.79 7.37 -6.04
N LYS A 336 17.08 7.69 -6.33
CA LYS A 336 18.16 6.70 -6.46
C LYS A 336 18.34 5.88 -5.19
N LYS A 337 18.42 6.54 -4.03
CA LYS A 337 18.55 5.86 -2.74
C LYS A 337 17.40 4.90 -2.47
N LEU A 338 16.15 5.31 -2.76
CA LEU A 338 14.96 4.48 -2.57
C LEU A 338 14.99 3.25 -3.48
N TYR A 339 15.26 3.41 -4.78
CA TYR A 339 15.37 2.28 -5.69
C TYR A 339 16.49 1.32 -5.29
N LYS A 340 17.66 1.86 -4.93
CA LYS A 340 18.79 1.09 -4.45
C LYS A 340 18.46 0.32 -3.18
N HIS A 341 17.83 0.96 -2.22
CA HIS A 341 17.36 0.32 -0.99
C HIS A 341 16.43 -0.88 -1.28
N VAL A 342 15.53 -0.74 -2.26
CA VAL A 342 14.63 -1.82 -2.64
C VAL A 342 15.38 -3.04 -3.15
N TYR A 343 16.19 -2.90 -4.20
CA TYR A 343 16.82 -4.08 -4.84
C TYR A 343 18.04 -4.61 -4.10
N GLU A 344 18.63 -3.86 -3.14
CA GLU A 344 19.72 -4.35 -2.29
C GLU A 344 19.25 -4.95 -0.96
N LYS A 345 18.15 -4.44 -0.36
CA LYS A 345 17.75 -4.78 1.00
C LYS A 345 16.34 -5.33 1.14
N VAL A 346 15.32 -4.64 0.57
CA VAL A 346 13.92 -5.00 0.79
C VAL A 346 13.51 -6.23 -0.03
N ALA A 347 13.86 -6.22 -1.30
CA ALA A 347 13.56 -7.31 -2.24
C ALA A 347 14.77 -7.47 -3.20
N PRO A 348 15.84 -8.16 -2.77
CA PRO A 348 17.01 -8.37 -3.59
C PRO A 348 16.63 -8.95 -4.96
N GLY A 349 17.22 -8.39 -6.02
CA GLY A 349 16.94 -8.82 -7.38
C GLY A 349 15.59 -8.41 -7.97
N LEU A 350 14.81 -7.54 -7.31
CA LEU A 350 13.55 -7.05 -7.88
C LEU A 350 13.81 -6.19 -9.13
N LEU A 351 13.66 -6.82 -10.29
CA LEU A 351 13.98 -6.23 -11.59
C LEU A 351 13.24 -4.90 -11.85
N ASN A 352 11.98 -4.78 -11.41
CA ASN A 352 11.23 -3.53 -11.59
C ASN A 352 11.93 -2.33 -10.95
N ALA A 353 12.46 -2.47 -9.74
CA ALA A 353 13.19 -1.40 -9.05
C ALA A 353 14.51 -1.06 -9.77
N VAL A 354 15.25 -2.08 -10.24
CA VAL A 354 16.47 -1.90 -11.03
C VAL A 354 16.17 -1.16 -12.32
N LEU A 355 15.16 -1.57 -13.07
CA LEU A 355 14.76 -0.91 -14.33
C LEU A 355 14.28 0.54 -14.11
N LYS A 356 13.61 0.83 -12.99
CA LYS A 356 13.24 2.20 -12.63
C LYS A 356 14.48 3.05 -12.37
N HIS A 357 15.48 2.53 -11.63
CA HIS A 357 16.75 3.23 -11.40
C HIS A 357 17.50 3.45 -12.73
N ILE A 358 17.62 2.44 -13.57
CA ILE A 358 18.23 2.55 -14.89
C ILE A 358 17.54 3.63 -15.73
N ASN A 359 16.21 3.66 -15.75
CA ASN A 359 15.47 4.67 -16.49
C ASN A 359 15.67 6.10 -15.95
N LEU A 360 15.81 6.25 -14.62
CA LEU A 360 16.15 7.51 -14.00
C LEU A 360 17.54 7.98 -14.44
N GLU A 361 18.58 7.12 -14.34
CA GLU A 361 19.94 7.46 -14.79
C GLU A 361 19.99 7.79 -16.29
N ARG A 362 19.23 7.05 -17.11
CA ARG A 362 19.09 7.30 -18.53
C ARG A 362 18.49 8.70 -18.81
N ARG A 363 17.45 9.11 -18.08
CA ARG A 363 16.86 10.46 -18.22
C ARG A 363 17.83 11.56 -17.79
N ASN A 364 18.68 11.26 -16.83
CA ASN A 364 19.76 12.16 -16.37
C ASN A 364 21.01 12.11 -17.28
N SER A 365 20.97 11.34 -18.38
CA SER A 365 22.09 11.17 -19.33
C SER A 365 23.37 10.56 -18.70
N ASN A 366 23.24 9.87 -17.59
CA ASN A 366 24.34 9.16 -16.92
C ASN A 366 24.51 7.76 -17.50
N PHE A 367 24.93 7.67 -18.76
CA PHE A 367 24.97 6.40 -19.50
C PHE A 367 25.97 5.39 -18.94
N THR A 368 27.04 5.86 -18.32
CA THR A 368 28.02 4.97 -17.66
C THR A 368 27.38 4.19 -16.52
N GLU A 369 26.57 4.86 -15.69
CA GLU A 369 25.87 4.18 -14.61
C GLU A 369 24.75 3.28 -15.13
N VAL A 370 24.09 3.65 -16.23
CA VAL A 370 23.12 2.77 -16.92
C VAL A 370 23.79 1.45 -17.32
N GLU A 371 24.96 1.50 -17.94
CA GLU A 371 25.72 0.30 -18.33
C GLU A 371 26.10 -0.55 -17.12
N ASN A 372 26.62 0.07 -16.05
CA ASN A 372 26.98 -0.59 -14.80
C ASN A 372 25.77 -1.30 -14.15
N LEU A 373 24.61 -0.64 -14.13
CA LEU A 373 23.40 -1.21 -13.53
C LEU A 373 22.87 -2.41 -14.34
N TYR A 374 22.91 -2.35 -15.68
CA TYR A 374 22.53 -3.48 -16.52
C TYR A 374 23.48 -4.66 -16.33
N GLN A 375 24.80 -4.42 -16.27
CA GLN A 375 25.78 -5.48 -16.04
C GLN A 375 25.59 -6.16 -14.70
N LYS A 376 25.46 -5.38 -13.61
CA LYS A 376 25.14 -5.93 -12.27
C LYS A 376 23.83 -6.72 -12.26
N ALA A 377 22.81 -6.24 -12.95
CA ALA A 377 21.53 -6.95 -13.02
C ALA A 377 21.66 -8.30 -13.75
N LEU A 378 22.46 -8.36 -14.82
CA LEU A 378 22.76 -9.59 -15.52
C LEU A 378 23.54 -10.57 -14.64
N GLU A 379 24.57 -10.10 -13.92
CA GLU A 379 25.35 -10.93 -12.98
C GLU A 379 24.47 -11.53 -11.88
N VAL A 380 23.54 -10.74 -11.31
CA VAL A 380 22.60 -11.23 -10.30
C VAL A 380 21.67 -12.30 -10.89
N ALA A 381 21.09 -12.05 -12.07
CA ALA A 381 20.21 -13.00 -12.74
C ALA A 381 20.92 -14.31 -13.11
N GLU A 382 22.18 -14.23 -13.49
CA GLU A 382 23.04 -15.38 -13.78
C GLU A 382 23.31 -16.21 -12.52
N ASN A 383 23.71 -15.55 -11.41
CA ASN A 383 23.94 -16.20 -10.13
C ASN A 383 22.68 -16.87 -9.56
N GLU A 384 21.49 -16.30 -9.83
CA GLU A 384 20.20 -16.88 -9.44
C GLU A 384 19.73 -18.01 -10.37
N GLY A 385 20.39 -18.21 -11.52
CA GLY A 385 20.03 -19.23 -12.51
C GLY A 385 18.65 -18.98 -13.14
N LYS A 386 18.30 -17.72 -13.43
CA LYS A 386 17.00 -17.32 -14.00
C LYS A 386 17.14 -16.90 -15.47
N PRO A 387 17.06 -17.83 -16.43
CA PRO A 387 17.27 -17.56 -17.85
C PRO A 387 16.26 -16.56 -18.45
N GLU A 388 14.98 -16.63 -18.03
CA GLU A 388 13.95 -15.69 -18.45
C GLU A 388 14.29 -14.24 -18.05
N THR A 389 14.85 -14.05 -16.83
CA THR A 389 15.26 -12.74 -16.34
C THR A 389 16.47 -12.21 -17.12
N ILE A 390 17.44 -13.07 -17.44
CA ILE A 390 18.61 -12.73 -18.28
C ILE A 390 18.11 -12.21 -19.64
N ALA A 391 17.20 -12.95 -20.29
CA ALA A 391 16.64 -12.56 -21.59
C ALA A 391 15.91 -11.22 -21.54
N LEU A 392 15.14 -10.98 -20.49
CA LEU A 392 14.41 -9.73 -20.29
C LEU A 392 15.38 -8.54 -20.09
N ILE A 393 16.38 -8.68 -19.22
CA ILE A 393 17.39 -7.64 -18.99
C ILE A 393 18.17 -7.35 -20.27
N ALA A 394 18.63 -8.38 -20.96
CA ALA A 394 19.36 -8.25 -22.23
C ALA A 394 18.52 -7.54 -23.30
N SER A 395 17.22 -7.84 -23.37
CA SER A 395 16.29 -7.14 -24.26
C SER A 395 16.23 -5.63 -23.98
N HIS A 396 16.14 -5.24 -22.71
CA HIS A 396 16.14 -3.82 -22.33
C HIS A 396 17.50 -3.15 -22.59
N TYR A 397 18.58 -3.84 -22.29
CA TYR A 397 19.95 -3.34 -22.47
C TYR A 397 20.30 -3.18 -23.95
N GLY A 398 19.98 -4.17 -24.77
CA GLY A 398 20.17 -4.06 -26.21
C GLY A 398 19.36 -2.94 -26.86
N ARG A 399 18.08 -2.74 -26.42
CA ARG A 399 17.27 -1.61 -26.86
C ARG A 399 17.87 -0.26 -26.45
N PHE A 400 18.51 -0.17 -25.27
CA PHE A 400 19.24 1.01 -24.86
C PHE A 400 20.36 1.34 -25.87
N TYR A 401 21.16 0.35 -26.26
CA TYR A 401 22.21 0.54 -27.27
C TYR A 401 21.64 0.87 -28.66
N GLN A 402 20.59 0.21 -29.10
CA GLN A 402 19.97 0.47 -30.42
C GLN A 402 19.34 1.86 -30.49
N ASN A 403 18.51 2.21 -29.50
CA ASN A 403 17.64 3.38 -29.62
C ASN A 403 18.28 4.66 -29.06
N ILE A 404 19.08 4.57 -27.98
CA ILE A 404 19.64 5.72 -27.26
C ILE A 404 21.09 5.95 -27.71
N MET A 405 21.94 4.93 -27.57
CA MET A 405 23.37 5.02 -27.91
C MET A 405 23.64 4.95 -29.42
N LYS A 406 22.64 4.55 -30.22
CA LYS A 406 22.75 4.36 -31.67
C LYS A 406 23.91 3.44 -32.08
N ASN A 407 24.19 2.42 -31.27
CA ASN A 407 25.25 1.46 -31.50
C ASN A 407 24.69 0.04 -31.63
N PRO A 408 24.26 -0.38 -32.85
CA PRO A 408 23.68 -1.71 -33.05
C PRO A 408 24.67 -2.85 -32.84
N ASN A 409 25.98 -2.62 -33.03
CA ASN A 409 26.98 -3.66 -32.82
C ASN A 409 27.09 -4.07 -31.34
N LYS A 410 27.16 -3.10 -30.43
CA LYS A 410 27.14 -3.39 -28.99
C LYS A 410 25.82 -4.03 -28.54
N ALA A 411 24.69 -3.68 -29.17
CA ALA A 411 23.42 -4.36 -28.87
C ALA A 411 23.47 -5.84 -29.23
N ILE A 412 24.07 -6.18 -30.37
CA ILE A 412 24.25 -7.56 -30.80
C ILE A 412 25.17 -8.31 -29.83
N GLU A 413 26.31 -7.74 -29.44
CA GLU A 413 27.23 -8.34 -28.45
C GLU A 413 26.50 -8.66 -27.13
N VAL A 414 25.64 -7.78 -26.66
CA VAL A 414 24.82 -8.02 -25.45
C VAL A 414 23.88 -9.21 -25.65
N PHE A 415 23.21 -9.30 -26.81
CA PHE A 415 22.29 -10.40 -27.07
C PHE A 415 23.01 -11.75 -27.26
N GLU A 416 24.18 -11.75 -27.90
CA GLU A 416 25.00 -12.94 -28.07
C GLU A 416 25.50 -13.47 -26.71
N SER A 417 26.06 -12.58 -25.88
CA SER A 417 26.49 -12.94 -24.53
C SER A 417 25.34 -13.46 -23.66
N ALA A 418 24.15 -12.87 -23.79
CA ALA A 418 22.97 -13.36 -23.06
C ALA A 418 22.50 -14.72 -23.57
N LEU A 419 22.62 -14.97 -24.88
CA LEU A 419 22.26 -16.27 -25.47
C LEU A 419 23.22 -17.38 -25.04
N GLU A 420 24.50 -17.09 -24.82
CA GLU A 420 25.46 -18.05 -24.26
C GLU A 420 25.10 -18.47 -22.83
N LYS A 421 24.56 -17.53 -22.04
CA LYS A 421 24.14 -17.74 -20.65
C LYS A 421 22.75 -18.36 -20.51
N ALA A 422 21.87 -18.15 -21.48
CA ALA A 422 20.49 -18.62 -21.48
C ALA A 422 20.08 -19.23 -22.84
N PRO A 423 20.71 -20.32 -23.29
CA PRO A 423 20.48 -20.91 -24.62
C PRO A 423 19.11 -21.56 -24.78
N GLY A 424 18.37 -21.82 -23.69
CA GLY A 424 16.98 -22.30 -23.71
C GLY A 424 15.94 -21.23 -23.98
N GLU A 425 16.32 -19.95 -24.02
CA GLU A 425 15.39 -18.83 -24.13
C GLU A 425 15.11 -18.44 -25.58
N LYS A 426 13.94 -18.86 -26.09
CA LYS A 426 13.46 -18.56 -27.44
C LYS A 426 13.51 -17.07 -27.79
N SER A 427 13.18 -16.19 -26.83
CA SER A 427 13.09 -14.76 -27.04
C SER A 427 14.41 -14.13 -27.50
N LEU A 428 15.55 -14.62 -27.02
CA LEU A 428 16.89 -14.13 -27.38
C LEU A 428 17.22 -14.40 -28.85
N TYR A 429 16.92 -15.60 -29.35
CA TYR A 429 17.11 -15.93 -30.78
C TYR A 429 16.29 -14.99 -31.68
N LEU A 430 15.03 -14.73 -31.32
CA LEU A 430 14.18 -13.84 -32.10
C LEU A 430 14.67 -12.38 -32.10
N ILE A 431 15.17 -11.92 -30.94
CA ILE A 431 15.75 -10.58 -30.83
C ILE A 431 17.03 -10.46 -31.67
N LEU A 432 17.89 -11.48 -31.65
CA LEU A 432 19.11 -11.54 -32.48
C LEU A 432 18.79 -11.55 -33.97
N VAL A 433 17.86 -12.38 -34.41
CA VAL A 433 17.42 -12.39 -35.81
C VAL A 433 16.92 -11.00 -36.25
N ASN A 434 16.15 -10.31 -35.41
CA ASN A 434 15.70 -8.96 -35.71
C ASN A 434 16.83 -7.93 -35.71
N ALA A 435 17.79 -8.04 -34.77
CA ALA A 435 18.94 -7.14 -34.71
C ALA A 435 19.83 -7.27 -35.95
N TYR A 436 20.08 -8.50 -36.39
CA TYR A 436 20.86 -8.75 -37.63
C TYR A 436 20.09 -8.33 -38.89
N LYS A 437 18.77 -8.52 -38.93
CA LYS A 437 17.94 -8.00 -40.06
C LYS A 437 18.05 -6.49 -40.19
N ASN A 438 18.04 -5.77 -39.09
CA ASN A 438 18.18 -4.30 -39.07
C ASN A 438 19.61 -3.84 -39.46
N SER A 439 20.59 -4.73 -39.45
CA SER A 439 21.98 -4.46 -39.79
C SER A 439 22.42 -5.08 -41.13
N ASP A 440 21.47 -5.64 -41.93
CA ASP A 440 21.68 -6.29 -43.23
C ASP A 440 22.71 -7.44 -43.23
N ARG A 441 22.84 -8.13 -42.07
CA ARG A 441 23.80 -9.23 -41.88
C ARG A 441 23.14 -10.60 -42.15
N THR A 442 22.97 -10.95 -43.41
CA THR A 442 22.22 -12.16 -43.83
C THR A 442 22.87 -13.47 -43.41
N GLN A 443 24.18 -13.56 -43.38
CA GLN A 443 24.90 -14.77 -42.97
C GLN A 443 24.71 -15.09 -41.49
N GLU A 444 24.78 -14.07 -40.66
CA GLU A 444 24.60 -14.18 -39.22
C GLU A 444 23.16 -14.59 -38.86
N ILE A 445 22.17 -14.15 -39.61
CA ILE A 445 20.77 -14.58 -39.45
C ILE A 445 20.66 -16.10 -39.66
N THR A 446 21.30 -16.62 -40.73
CA THR A 446 21.34 -18.06 -40.99
C THR A 446 21.95 -18.82 -39.79
N ASN A 447 23.11 -18.37 -39.29
CA ASN A 447 23.80 -18.99 -38.18
C ASN A 447 22.92 -19.00 -36.90
N VAL A 448 22.15 -17.94 -36.64
CA VAL A 448 21.24 -17.90 -35.49
C VAL A 448 20.09 -18.89 -35.63
N TYR A 449 19.50 -18.99 -36.84
CA TYR A 449 18.46 -19.98 -37.07
C TYR A 449 18.98 -21.42 -36.91
N GLU A 450 20.15 -21.73 -37.46
CA GLU A 450 20.79 -23.04 -37.31
C GLU A 450 21.09 -23.36 -35.85
N LYS A 451 21.65 -22.39 -35.11
CA LYS A 451 21.91 -22.55 -33.68
C LYS A 451 20.60 -22.80 -32.88
N ALA A 452 19.50 -22.16 -33.24
CA ALA A 452 18.20 -22.37 -32.59
C ALA A 452 17.62 -23.76 -32.93
N ILE A 453 17.67 -24.15 -34.17
CA ILE A 453 17.15 -25.42 -34.67
C ILE A 453 17.86 -26.61 -34.03
N TRP A 454 19.19 -26.55 -33.93
CA TRP A 454 20.01 -27.63 -33.39
C TRP A 454 20.28 -27.50 -31.87
N SER A 455 19.72 -26.53 -31.22
CA SER A 455 19.85 -26.36 -29.77
C SER A 455 19.30 -27.58 -29.02
N THR A 456 20.03 -28.09 -28.02
CA THR A 456 19.56 -29.16 -27.13
C THR A 456 18.60 -28.66 -26.05
N GLU A 457 18.62 -27.38 -25.77
CA GLU A 457 17.89 -26.76 -24.64
C GLU A 457 16.53 -26.18 -25.02
N LEU A 458 16.33 -25.88 -26.31
CA LEU A 458 15.04 -25.37 -26.78
C LEU A 458 13.98 -26.48 -26.83
N PRO A 459 12.75 -26.23 -26.41
CA PRO A 459 11.64 -27.16 -26.54
C PRO A 459 11.31 -27.41 -28.03
N GLN A 460 10.88 -28.64 -28.35
CA GLN A 460 10.60 -29.09 -29.73
C GLN A 460 9.68 -28.12 -30.47
N ARG A 461 8.64 -27.64 -29.82
CA ARG A 461 7.70 -26.68 -30.40
C ARG A 461 8.38 -25.38 -30.86
N ALA A 462 9.33 -24.86 -30.08
CA ALA A 462 10.09 -23.66 -30.44
C ALA A 462 10.98 -23.92 -31.65
N LYS A 463 11.61 -25.11 -31.76
CA LYS A 463 12.44 -25.49 -32.90
C LYS A 463 11.63 -25.54 -34.20
N VAL A 464 10.40 -26.05 -34.16
CA VAL A 464 9.48 -26.02 -35.34
C VAL A 464 9.23 -24.60 -35.80
N GLU A 465 8.99 -23.67 -34.86
CA GLU A 465 8.79 -22.26 -35.21
C GLU A 465 10.04 -21.63 -35.84
N PHE A 466 11.24 -21.97 -35.35
CA PHE A 466 12.49 -21.51 -35.96
C PHE A 466 12.75 -22.12 -37.35
N TRP A 467 12.42 -23.39 -37.56
CA TRP A 467 12.50 -24.01 -38.85
C TRP A 467 11.61 -23.29 -39.88
N VAL A 468 10.36 -23.04 -39.54
CA VAL A 468 9.46 -22.34 -40.45
C VAL A 468 9.94 -20.90 -40.71
N GLY A 469 10.43 -20.21 -39.66
CA GLY A 469 11.03 -18.89 -39.81
C GLY A 469 12.27 -18.89 -40.70
N TYR A 470 13.10 -19.94 -40.62
CA TYR A 470 14.28 -20.12 -41.45
C TYR A 470 13.91 -20.38 -42.93
N ILE A 471 12.98 -21.29 -43.18
CA ILE A 471 12.48 -21.57 -44.56
C ILE A 471 11.90 -20.30 -45.18
N ASP A 472 11.08 -19.54 -44.46
CA ASP A 472 10.54 -18.26 -44.95
C ASP A 472 11.64 -17.21 -45.20
N PHE A 473 12.67 -17.18 -44.36
CA PHE A 473 13.83 -16.29 -44.55
C PHE A 473 14.61 -16.69 -45.82
N VAL A 474 14.98 -17.96 -45.99
CA VAL A 474 15.68 -18.47 -47.17
C VAL A 474 14.87 -18.23 -48.46
N ARG A 475 13.55 -18.46 -48.42
CA ARG A 475 12.66 -18.22 -49.53
C ARG A 475 12.62 -16.74 -49.96
N SER A 476 12.76 -15.81 -49.00
CA SER A 476 12.67 -14.38 -49.28
C SER A 476 13.99 -13.73 -49.66
N THR A 477 15.11 -14.33 -49.29
CA THR A 477 16.45 -13.70 -49.39
C THR A 477 17.43 -14.46 -50.30
N CYS A 478 17.27 -15.79 -50.44
CA CYS A 478 18.16 -16.61 -51.28
C CYS A 478 17.61 -16.81 -52.69
N GLU A 479 18.44 -16.55 -53.70
CA GLU A 479 18.17 -16.90 -55.08
C GLU A 479 18.44 -18.38 -55.40
N ASP A 480 19.19 -19.05 -54.50
CA ASP A 480 19.59 -20.44 -54.63
C ASP A 480 18.46 -21.40 -54.24
N LYS A 481 17.89 -22.05 -55.23
CA LYS A 481 16.78 -23.00 -55.05
C LYS A 481 17.23 -24.32 -54.41
N GLU A 482 18.50 -24.67 -54.46
CA GLU A 482 19.02 -25.87 -53.80
C GLU A 482 19.04 -25.73 -52.29
N LYS A 483 19.46 -24.58 -51.77
CA LYS A 483 19.41 -24.28 -50.31
C LYS A 483 18.00 -24.32 -49.73
N LEU A 484 17.01 -23.81 -50.49
CA LEU A 484 15.62 -23.88 -50.07
C LEU A 484 15.12 -25.33 -50.01
N ARG A 485 15.44 -26.12 -51.03
CA ARG A 485 15.08 -27.54 -51.09
C ARG A 485 15.71 -28.34 -49.97
N GLU A 486 16.98 -28.11 -49.69
CA GLU A 486 17.72 -28.75 -48.61
C GLU A 486 17.08 -28.40 -47.24
N ALA A 487 16.73 -27.14 -46.99
CA ALA A 487 16.06 -26.72 -45.78
C ALA A 487 14.67 -27.37 -45.59
N GLU A 488 13.87 -27.48 -46.70
CA GLU A 488 12.59 -28.14 -46.65
C GLU A 488 12.70 -29.67 -46.45
N GLU A 489 13.70 -30.32 -47.07
CA GLU A 489 13.96 -31.75 -46.88
C GLU A 489 14.44 -32.06 -45.45
N ASN A 490 15.38 -31.28 -44.91
CA ASN A 490 15.86 -31.43 -43.55
C ASN A 490 14.71 -31.23 -42.53
N PHE A 491 13.81 -30.28 -42.76
CA PHE A 491 12.64 -30.10 -41.93
C PHE A 491 11.74 -31.35 -41.90
N ARG A 492 11.45 -31.93 -43.09
CA ARG A 492 10.63 -33.13 -43.19
C ARG A 492 11.28 -34.33 -42.51
N LEU A 493 12.60 -34.50 -42.65
CA LEU A 493 13.34 -35.60 -42.02
C LEU A 493 13.31 -35.57 -40.50
N ASN A 494 13.38 -34.39 -39.91
CA ASN A 494 13.46 -34.22 -38.45
C ASN A 494 12.07 -34.21 -37.75
N PHE A 495 10.98 -33.95 -38.50
CA PHE A 495 9.62 -33.76 -37.91
C PHE A 495 8.55 -34.65 -38.56
N HIS A 496 8.91 -35.86 -38.99
CA HIS A 496 8.02 -36.83 -39.66
C HIS A 496 6.73 -37.22 -38.92
N HIS A 497 6.70 -37.08 -37.58
CA HIS A 497 5.58 -37.49 -36.74
C HIS A 497 4.75 -36.34 -36.18
N GLU A 498 5.02 -35.08 -36.54
CA GLU A 498 4.36 -33.90 -35.98
C GLU A 498 3.50 -33.17 -37.02
N ASP A 499 2.90 -33.87 -37.98
CA ASP A 499 2.05 -33.30 -39.06
C ASP A 499 0.92 -32.39 -38.53
N LEU A 500 0.38 -32.70 -37.33
CA LEU A 500 -0.66 -31.90 -36.70
C LEU A 500 -0.15 -30.51 -36.22
N LEU A 501 1.05 -30.45 -35.66
CA LEU A 501 1.67 -29.17 -35.23
C LEU A 501 2.09 -28.33 -36.44
N ILE A 502 2.54 -28.97 -37.50
CA ILE A 502 2.90 -28.34 -38.78
C ILE A 502 1.66 -27.76 -39.46
N GLU A 503 0.53 -28.48 -39.48
CA GLU A 503 -0.73 -27.97 -40.03
C GLU A 503 -1.31 -26.80 -39.21
N GLU A 504 -1.28 -26.87 -37.89
CA GLU A 504 -1.68 -25.75 -37.04
C GLU A 504 -0.78 -24.52 -37.26
N PHE A 505 0.52 -24.72 -37.42
CA PHE A 505 1.45 -23.63 -37.69
C PHE A 505 1.27 -23.06 -39.14
N LYS A 506 1.02 -23.90 -40.16
CA LYS A 506 0.68 -23.45 -41.52
C LYS A 506 -0.63 -22.66 -41.53
N LYS A 507 -1.63 -23.06 -40.75
CA LYS A 507 -2.88 -22.30 -40.56
C LYS A 507 -2.63 -20.96 -39.88
N ALA A 508 -1.83 -20.94 -38.81
CA ALA A 508 -1.47 -19.72 -38.07
C ALA A 508 -0.62 -18.75 -38.92
N SER A 509 0.34 -19.25 -39.71
CA SER A 509 1.14 -18.41 -40.61
C SER A 509 0.34 -17.91 -41.83
N GLY A 510 -0.65 -18.65 -42.27
CA GLY A 510 -1.59 -18.26 -43.33
C GLY A 510 -2.54 -17.15 -42.87
N ILE A 511 -3.01 -17.20 -41.63
CA ILE A 511 -3.82 -16.15 -41.01
C ILE A 511 -2.96 -14.87 -40.79
N LYS A 512 -1.69 -14.99 -40.41
CA LYS A 512 -0.75 -13.86 -40.33
C LYS A 512 -0.45 -13.24 -41.72
N ARG A 513 -0.50 -13.99 -42.80
CA ARG A 513 -0.35 -13.41 -44.14
C ARG A 513 -1.54 -12.57 -44.60
N MET A 514 -2.77 -12.91 -44.20
CA MET A 514 -3.96 -12.06 -44.42
C MET A 514 -3.94 -10.79 -43.55
N GLN A 515 -3.34 -10.84 -42.35
CA GLN A 515 -3.19 -9.67 -41.46
C GLN A 515 -1.94 -8.82 -41.74
N ARG A 516 -0.96 -9.30 -42.57
CA ARG A 516 0.21 -8.50 -42.99
C ARG A 516 -0.10 -7.43 -44.04
N SER A 517 -1.29 -7.43 -44.59
CA SER A 517 -1.80 -6.29 -45.37
C SER A 517 -2.43 -5.19 -44.51
N ALA A 518 -2.55 -5.41 -43.22
CA ALA A 518 -2.99 -4.41 -42.24
C ALA A 518 -1.93 -4.34 -41.11
N SER A 519 -1.12 -3.30 -41.14
CA SER A 519 -0.27 -2.73 -40.10
C SER A 519 0.10 -3.65 -38.92
N TYR A 520 1.39 -3.92 -38.74
CA TYR A 520 1.97 -4.36 -37.48
C TYR A 520 1.82 -3.21 -36.47
N GLU A 521 0.65 -3.10 -35.88
CA GLU A 521 0.51 -2.37 -34.63
C GLU A 521 1.03 -3.29 -33.52
N TYR A 522 2.11 -2.86 -32.87
CA TYR A 522 2.50 -3.36 -31.55
C TYR A 522 1.27 -3.30 -30.67
N PRO A 523 1.02 -4.27 -29.76
CA PRO A 523 0.02 -4.09 -28.75
C PRO A 523 0.34 -2.76 -28.07
N GLU A 524 -0.59 -1.82 -28.15
CA GLU A 524 -0.50 -0.57 -27.39
C GLU A 524 -0.12 -0.91 -25.93
N PRO A 525 0.76 -0.15 -25.32
CA PRO A 525 1.04 -0.33 -23.90
C PRO A 525 -0.31 -0.31 -23.19
N ILE A 526 -0.60 -1.40 -22.47
CA ILE A 526 -1.82 -1.56 -21.66
C ILE A 526 -2.09 -0.23 -20.99
N LYS A 527 -3.17 0.42 -21.42
CA LYS A 527 -3.60 1.70 -20.85
C LYS A 527 -3.61 1.50 -19.35
N GLN A 528 -2.90 2.35 -18.61
CA GLN A 528 -2.74 2.36 -17.15
C GLN A 528 -4.08 2.40 -16.36
N GLN A 529 -5.20 2.08 -17.00
CA GLN A 529 -6.54 2.08 -16.39
C GLN A 529 -6.98 0.74 -15.80
N GLN A 530 -6.16 -0.32 -15.84
CA GLN A 530 -6.53 -1.61 -15.25
C GLN A 530 -5.56 -2.13 -14.19
N LEU A 531 -4.64 -1.29 -13.68
CA LEU A 531 -3.80 -1.60 -12.52
C LEU A 531 -3.90 -0.44 -11.51
N ILE A 532 -5.12 -0.18 -11.05
CA ILE A 532 -5.40 0.53 -9.82
C ILE A 532 -6.04 -0.44 -8.83
#